data_ba0edf576e236a68d25626513288b58d
#
_entry.id   ba0edf576e236a68d25626513288b58d
#
_cell.length_a   1.000
_cell.length_b   1.000
_cell.length_c   1.000
_cell.angle_alpha   90.00
_cell.angle_beta   90.00
_cell.angle_gamma   90.00
#
_symmetry.space_group_name_H-M   'P 1'
#
loop_
_entity.id
_entity.type
_entity.pdbx_description
1 polymer ?
#
loop_
_entity_poly.entity_id
_entity_poly.type
_entity_poly.pdbx_seq_one_letter_code
_entity_poly.pdbx_strand_id
1 'polypeptide(L)'
;MEKIIEILKEKRDMDKIMGITMSGPHRDKIYFVREGKQYIPSASTGQRRLISIILRIAQAKYFSEITHKKPILLMDDVLLELDPDKRQKVTALLPEYDQLFCTFLPGEPYERYKKSTT
;
A
#
# COMPACT_ATOMS: atom_id res chain seq x y z
N MET A 1 8.28 1.92 24.92
CA MET A 1 7.08 1.08 25.12
C MET A 1 6.31 1.47 26.39
N GLU A 2 6.97 1.67 27.52
CA GLU A 2 6.31 2.11 28.77
C GLU A 2 5.52 3.40 28.64
N LYS A 3 6.05 4.40 27.93
CA LYS A 3 5.41 5.69 27.69
C LYS A 3 4.09 5.57 26.88
N ILE A 4 3.99 4.63 25.96
CA ILE A 4 2.79 4.34 25.17
C ILE A 4 1.72 3.71 26.09
N ILE A 5 2.12 2.79 26.94
CA ILE A 5 1.22 2.13 27.89
C ILE A 5 0.64 3.14 28.88
N GLU A 6 1.44 4.08 29.39
CA GLU A 6 0.98 5.16 30.25
C GLU A 6 -0.09 6.04 29.57
N ILE A 7 0.19 6.49 28.34
CA ILE A 7 -0.77 7.30 27.56
C ILE A 7 -2.09 6.56 27.35
N LEU A 8 -2.04 5.27 27.02
CA LEU A 8 -3.22 4.46 26.83
C LEU A 8 -4.03 4.28 28.12
N LYS A 9 -3.36 4.14 29.26
CA LYS A 9 -4.02 4.05 30.56
C LYS A 9 -4.70 5.38 30.96
N GLU A 10 -4.01 6.50 30.79
CA GLU A 10 -4.54 7.83 31.11
C GLU A 10 -5.77 8.19 30.26
N LYS A 11 -5.80 7.77 29.00
CA LYS A 11 -6.90 8.06 28.07
C LYS A 11 -8.05 7.05 28.10
N ARG A 12 -7.92 5.99 28.87
CA ARG A 12 -8.91 4.91 28.93
C ARG A 12 -10.30 5.39 29.33
N ASP A 13 -10.39 6.28 30.30
CA ASP A 13 -11.67 6.80 30.77
C ASP A 13 -12.32 7.72 29.74
N MET A 14 -11.52 8.53 29.05
CA MET A 14 -11.98 9.36 27.94
C MET A 14 -12.47 8.49 26.78
N ASP A 15 -11.76 7.42 26.43
CA ASP A 15 -12.15 6.47 25.39
C ASP A 15 -13.52 5.83 25.68
N LYS A 16 -13.79 5.51 26.94
CA LYS A 16 -15.09 4.98 27.38
C LYS A 16 -16.21 6.01 27.26
N ILE A 17 -15.98 7.26 27.64
CA ILE A 17 -16.94 8.33 27.51
C ILE A 17 -17.29 8.64 26.06
N MET A 18 -16.28 8.71 25.19
CA MET A 18 -16.45 9.02 23.78
C MET A 18 -16.96 7.83 22.95
N GLY A 19 -16.89 6.61 23.47
CA GLY A 19 -17.25 5.39 22.74
C GLY A 19 -16.32 5.03 21.59
N ILE A 20 -15.16 5.69 21.52
CA ILE A 20 -14.12 5.47 20.50
C ILE A 20 -12.74 5.54 21.14
N THR A 21 -11.76 4.89 20.52
CA THR A 21 -10.36 4.98 20.94
C THR A 21 -9.75 6.29 20.48
N MET A 22 -9.31 7.13 21.44
CA MET A 22 -8.75 8.46 21.17
C MET A 22 -7.25 8.45 20.87
N SER A 23 -6.54 7.37 21.17
CA SER A 23 -5.12 7.19 20.91
C SER A 23 -4.82 5.84 20.29
N GLY A 24 -3.73 5.76 19.57
CA GLY A 24 -3.23 4.55 18.95
C GLY A 24 -2.74 4.80 17.52
N PRO A 25 -2.11 3.83 16.87
CA PRO A 25 -1.56 3.97 15.52
C PRO A 25 -2.58 4.43 14.48
N HIS A 26 -3.84 4.06 14.63
CA HIS A 26 -4.94 4.47 13.74
C HIS A 26 -5.32 5.95 13.86
N ARG A 27 -4.86 6.63 14.90
CA ARG A 27 -5.03 8.09 15.12
C ARG A 27 -3.81 8.88 14.71
N ASP A 28 -2.70 8.21 14.44
CA ASP A 28 -1.48 8.86 14.01
C ASP A 28 -1.66 9.41 12.59
N LYS A 29 -1.13 10.61 12.39
CA LYS A 29 -1.09 11.23 11.07
C LYS A 29 0.23 10.89 10.39
N ILE A 30 0.14 10.34 9.19
CA ILE A 30 1.31 10.01 8.38
C ILE A 30 1.35 10.98 7.20
N TYR A 31 2.50 11.59 7.00
CA TYR A 31 2.73 12.52 5.91
C TYR A 31 3.82 12.00 4.99
N PHE A 32 3.56 12.03 3.68
CA PHE A 32 4.58 11.79 2.67
C PHE A 32 5.21 13.12 2.29
N VAL A 33 6.52 13.22 2.43
CA VAL A 33 7.28 14.45 2.18
C VAL A 33 8.23 14.23 1.00
N ARG A 34 8.23 15.13 0.06
CA ARG A 34 9.17 15.18 -1.05
C ARG A 34 9.74 16.59 -1.14
N GLU A 35 11.07 16.69 -1.15
CA GLU A 35 11.78 17.98 -1.23
C GLU A 35 11.31 18.98 -0.15
N GLY A 36 11.10 18.51 1.07
CA GLY A 36 10.68 19.32 2.22
C GLY A 36 9.21 19.74 2.23
N LYS A 37 8.41 19.29 1.25
CA LYS A 37 6.97 19.61 1.16
C LYS A 37 6.11 18.36 1.26
N GLN A 38 4.92 18.51 1.81
CA GLN A 38 3.94 17.43 1.80
C GLN A 38 3.57 17.07 0.36
N TYR A 39 3.72 15.80 0.01
CA TYR A 39 3.55 15.34 -1.36
C TYR A 39 2.08 15.18 -1.77
N ILE A 40 1.25 14.63 -0.89
CA ILE A 40 -0.14 14.28 -1.23
C ILE A 40 -1.00 15.48 -1.64
N PRO A 41 -0.95 16.64 -0.94
CA PRO A 41 -1.75 17.79 -1.35
C PRO A 41 -1.42 18.33 -2.75
N SER A 42 -0.15 18.21 -3.16
CA SER A 42 0.34 18.69 -4.46
C SER A 42 0.34 17.61 -5.55
N ALA A 43 0.06 16.34 -5.19
CA ALA A 43 0.10 15.23 -6.11
C ALA A 43 -1.13 15.18 -7.02
N SER A 44 -0.92 14.82 -8.28
CA SER A 44 -2.00 14.49 -9.20
C SER A 44 -2.71 13.20 -8.79
N THR A 45 -3.89 12.94 -9.35
CA THR A 45 -4.65 11.70 -9.11
C THR A 45 -3.81 10.46 -9.47
N GLY A 46 -3.10 10.50 -10.59
CA GLY A 46 -2.21 9.40 -11.01
C GLY A 46 -1.04 9.19 -10.06
N GLN A 47 -0.46 10.27 -9.53
CA GLN A 47 0.63 10.19 -8.55
C GLN A 47 0.16 9.63 -7.21
N ARG A 48 -1.02 10.02 -6.73
CA ARG A 48 -1.63 9.45 -5.51
C ARG A 48 -1.89 7.96 -5.65
N ARG A 49 -2.37 7.54 -6.81
CA ARG A 49 -2.55 6.13 -7.14
C ARG A 49 -1.25 5.35 -7.13
N LEU A 50 -0.23 5.89 -7.77
CA LEU A 50 1.09 5.26 -7.81
C LEU A 50 1.67 5.06 -6.40
N ILE A 51 1.55 6.06 -5.53
CA ILE A 51 1.95 5.91 -4.12
C ILE A 51 1.18 4.79 -3.44
N SER A 52 -0.13 4.74 -3.63
CA SER A 52 -0.97 3.69 -3.03
C SER A 52 -0.51 2.28 -3.46
N ILE A 53 -0.19 2.10 -4.74
CA ILE A 53 0.34 0.84 -5.27
C ILE A 53 1.70 0.51 -4.64
N ILE A 54 2.61 1.48 -4.59
CA ILE A 54 3.95 1.30 -4.00
C ILE A 54 3.84 0.88 -2.53
N LEU A 55 2.93 1.49 -1.77
CA LEU A 55 2.72 1.13 -0.36
C LEU A 55 2.19 -0.31 -0.21
N ARG A 56 1.30 -0.75 -1.09
CA ARG A 56 0.81 -2.13 -1.10
C ARG A 56 1.92 -3.13 -1.45
N ILE A 57 2.78 -2.79 -2.39
CA ILE A 57 3.95 -3.61 -2.72
C ILE A 57 4.91 -3.69 -1.54
N ALA A 58 5.18 -2.58 -0.89
CA ALA A 58 6.01 -2.54 0.31
C ALA A 58 5.42 -3.41 1.44
N GLN A 59 4.12 -3.36 1.64
CA GLN A 59 3.40 -4.21 2.59
C GLN A 59 3.55 -5.71 2.25
N ALA A 60 3.43 -6.07 0.97
CA ALA A 60 3.60 -7.45 0.52
C ALA A 60 5.04 -7.95 0.71
N LYS A 61 6.03 -7.09 0.45
CA LYS A 61 7.45 -7.40 0.74
C LYS A 61 7.69 -7.63 2.22
N TYR A 62 7.20 -6.74 3.06
CA TYR A 62 7.30 -6.85 4.51
C TYR A 62 6.69 -8.14 5.05
N PHE A 63 5.50 -8.49 4.54
CA PHE A 63 4.87 -9.76 4.86
C PHE A 63 5.76 -10.96 4.51
N SER A 64 6.32 -10.96 3.31
CA SER A 64 7.21 -12.02 2.83
C SER A 64 8.47 -12.14 3.69
N GLU A 65 9.06 -11.01 4.09
CA GLU A 65 10.26 -10.98 4.95
C GLU A 65 9.98 -11.55 6.35
N ILE A 66 8.85 -11.20 6.96
CA ILE A 66 8.52 -11.65 8.31
C ILE A 66 8.07 -13.11 8.33
N THR A 67 7.23 -13.51 7.38
CA THR A 67 6.63 -14.85 7.38
C THR A 67 7.48 -15.89 6.68
N HIS A 68 8.48 -15.49 5.90
CA HIS A 68 9.26 -16.34 4.99
C HIS A 68 8.37 -17.12 4.00
N LYS A 69 7.21 -16.57 3.65
CA LYS A 69 6.26 -17.13 2.70
C LYS A 69 6.10 -16.22 1.49
N LYS A 70 5.92 -16.83 0.33
CA LYS A 70 5.59 -16.08 -0.89
C LYS A 70 4.11 -15.70 -0.85
N PRO A 71 3.77 -14.42 -1.04
CA PRO A 71 2.37 -13.98 -1.04
C PRO A 71 1.63 -14.40 -2.30
N ILE A 72 0.33 -14.52 -2.21
CA ILE A 72 -0.58 -14.51 -3.35
C ILE A 72 -0.96 -13.05 -3.62
N LEU A 73 -0.73 -12.57 -4.81
CA LEU A 73 -1.01 -11.19 -5.20
C LEU A 73 -2.31 -11.10 -6.00
N LEU A 74 -3.18 -10.20 -5.59
CA LEU A 74 -4.42 -9.87 -6.29
C LEU A 74 -4.31 -8.43 -6.81
N MET A 75 -4.29 -8.27 -8.12
CA MET A 75 -4.18 -6.98 -8.79
C MET A 75 -5.44 -6.70 -9.60
N ASP A 76 -6.39 -5.99 -9.00
CA ASP A 76 -7.66 -5.64 -9.60
C ASP A 76 -7.59 -4.24 -10.20
N ASP A 77 -7.64 -4.16 -11.53
CA ASP A 77 -7.59 -2.92 -12.32
C ASP A 77 -6.41 -1.96 -12.00
N VAL A 78 -5.45 -2.43 -11.24
CA VAL A 78 -4.38 -1.59 -10.69
C VAL A 78 -3.44 -1.06 -11.76
N LEU A 79 -3.19 -1.85 -12.80
CA LEU A 79 -2.22 -1.52 -13.85
C LEU A 79 -2.82 -0.69 -14.98
N LEU A 80 -4.15 -0.65 -15.09
CA LEU A 80 -4.86 -0.06 -16.23
C LEU A 80 -4.66 1.45 -16.36
N GLU A 81 -4.47 2.13 -15.25
CA GLU A 81 -4.38 3.58 -15.19
C GLU A 81 -2.94 4.09 -15.19
N LEU A 82 -1.98 3.17 -15.25
CA LEU A 82 -0.58 3.50 -15.37
C LEU A 82 -0.16 3.49 -16.85
N ASP A 83 0.68 4.43 -17.25
CA ASP A 83 1.34 4.37 -18.54
C ASP A 83 2.28 3.13 -18.63
N PRO A 84 2.64 2.68 -19.84
CA PRO A 84 3.46 1.47 -20.01
C PRO A 84 4.77 1.48 -19.23
N ASP A 85 5.46 2.61 -19.15
CA ASP A 85 6.74 2.71 -18.45
C ASP A 85 6.57 2.54 -16.93
N LYS A 86 5.54 3.15 -16.37
CA LYS A 86 5.20 3.01 -14.94
C LYS A 86 4.73 1.59 -14.61
N ARG A 87 3.95 0.97 -15.50
CA ARG A 87 3.53 -0.44 -15.35
C ARG A 87 4.75 -1.35 -15.25
N GLN A 88 5.72 -1.20 -16.14
CA GLN A 88 6.94 -1.99 -16.16
C GLN A 88 7.74 -1.80 -14.86
N LYS A 89 7.91 -0.58 -14.42
CA LYS A 89 8.61 -0.26 -13.16
C LYS A 89 7.92 -0.84 -11.94
N VAL A 90 6.60 -0.71 -11.86
CA VAL A 90 5.80 -1.27 -10.77
C VAL A 90 5.86 -2.80 -10.75
N THR A 91 5.76 -3.43 -11.89
CA THR A 91 5.86 -4.88 -12.02
C THR A 91 7.23 -5.40 -11.58
N ALA A 92 8.30 -4.67 -11.89
CA ALA A 92 9.65 -5.00 -11.46
C ALA A 92 9.85 -4.88 -9.95
N LEU A 93 9.03 -4.09 -9.25
CA LEU A 93 9.08 -3.92 -7.80
C LEU A 93 8.32 -5.00 -7.02
N LEU A 94 7.54 -5.85 -7.68
CA LEU A 94 6.78 -6.89 -7.00
C LEU A 94 7.71 -7.85 -6.25
N PRO A 95 7.34 -8.31 -5.04
CA PRO A 95 8.08 -9.36 -4.37
C PRO A 95 7.94 -10.68 -5.14
N GLU A 96 8.77 -11.66 -4.84
CA GLU A 96 8.49 -13.01 -5.26
C GLU A 96 7.12 -13.46 -4.76
N TYR A 97 6.30 -13.99 -5.63
CA TYR A 97 4.94 -14.42 -5.32
C TYR A 97 4.71 -15.87 -5.71
N ASP A 98 3.78 -16.51 -5.03
CA ASP A 98 3.36 -17.88 -5.35
C ASP A 98 2.38 -17.90 -6.52
N GLN A 99 1.41 -17.00 -6.48
CA GLN A 99 0.43 -16.79 -7.56
C GLN A 99 0.11 -15.32 -7.72
N LEU A 100 -0.16 -14.92 -8.95
CA LEU A 100 -0.60 -13.58 -9.31
C LEU A 100 -1.92 -13.66 -10.08
N PHE A 101 -2.95 -12.99 -9.54
CA PHE A 101 -4.23 -12.81 -10.21
C PHE A 101 -4.36 -11.36 -10.66
N CYS A 102 -4.53 -11.15 -11.96
CA CYS A 102 -4.76 -9.82 -12.53
C CYS A 102 -6.11 -9.77 -13.24
N THR A 103 -6.83 -8.69 -13.07
CA THR A 103 -8.01 -8.37 -13.88
C THR A 103 -7.65 -7.38 -14.97
N PHE A 104 -8.29 -7.54 -16.13
CA PHE A 104 -8.08 -6.70 -17.30
C PHE A 104 -9.42 -6.27 -17.85
N LEU A 105 -9.46 -5.11 -18.52
CA LEU A 105 -10.64 -4.68 -19.26
C LEU A 105 -10.83 -5.54 -20.51
N PRO A 106 -12.08 -5.82 -20.93
CA PRO A 106 -12.36 -6.49 -22.17
C PRO A 106 -11.72 -5.76 -23.36
N GLY A 107 -10.98 -6.48 -24.19
CA GLY A 107 -10.31 -5.92 -25.35
C GLY A 107 -8.87 -5.42 -25.13
N GLU A 108 -8.36 -5.42 -23.90
CA GLU A 108 -6.95 -5.20 -23.67
C GLU A 108 -6.12 -6.44 -24.02
N PRO A 109 -5.02 -6.30 -24.78
CA PRO A 109 -4.17 -7.42 -25.12
C PRO A 109 -3.40 -7.89 -23.89
N TYR A 110 -3.91 -8.94 -23.22
CA TYR A 110 -3.25 -9.55 -22.05
C TYR A 110 -1.83 -10.06 -22.40
N GLU A 111 -1.52 -10.21 -23.66
CA GLU A 111 -0.20 -10.61 -24.15
C GLU A 111 0.93 -9.67 -23.72
N ARG A 112 0.62 -8.39 -23.50
CA ARG A 112 1.59 -7.43 -22.94
C ARG A 112 2.02 -7.79 -21.51
N TYR A 113 1.22 -8.59 -20.83
CA TYR A 113 1.45 -9.00 -19.44
C TYR A 113 2.02 -10.41 -19.33
N LYS A 114 1.98 -11.19 -20.42
CA LYS A 114 2.50 -12.56 -20.46
C LYS A 114 4.01 -12.67 -20.18
N LYS A 115 4.77 -11.64 -20.45
CA LYS A 115 6.24 -11.64 -20.21
C LYS A 115 6.62 -11.56 -18.73
N SER A 116 5.69 -11.27 -17.84
CA SER A 116 5.91 -11.24 -16.40
C SER A 116 5.32 -12.44 -15.66
N THR A 117 4.64 -13.32 -16.37
CA THR A 117 4.08 -14.58 -15.83
C THR A 117 4.84 -15.75 -16.47
N THR A 118 5.87 -16.15 -15.84
CA THR A 118 6.43 -17.51 -16.02
C THR A 118 5.82 -18.43 -15.01
#